data_7d6de48286fe3fb21ccbfdf6d1ca6515
#
_entry.id   7d6de48286fe3fb21ccbfdf6d1ca6515
#
_cell.length_a   1.000
_cell.length_b   1.000
_cell.length_c   1.000
_cell.angle_alpha   90.00
_cell.angle_beta   90.00
_cell.angle_gamma   90.00
#
_symmetry.space_group_name_H-M   'P 1'
#
loop_
_entity.id
_entity.type
_entity.pdbx_description
1 polymer ?
#
loop_
_entity_poly.entity_id
_entity_poly.type
_entity_poly.pdbx_seq_one_letter_code
_entity_poly.pdbx_strand_id
1 'polypeptide(L)'
;GNSVLNDLTVLRKAHDGQLGYLTHKGAAQHQDISRRLYERCPEVFCQKDRKEIYCVSTDVQRCIQSMANFCVQIARENPELHLTMDAGERFKRYLCNTDGVPGVGKREAFVMDSVLTANLDPSRLLAAWTTSPEAAVKFMKHGPEKFFVDVLWAGSIGQCLDIEDPYVYRYFNLDELYAIWAYNDVRYYNFMNATVENKRSRDLVGARILSDIIEKADAAVAGNDHVADLRFGHDTGLAPTFSTLRVKGLEKEREMADAIDGVWYGFRDMPMASSLQMIFYRNKKGDVLVKLLRNEVETTIPALKAVSGPYYSWEDLRGFIIDQIGGLDF
;
A
#
# COMPACT_ATOMS: atom_id res chain seq x y z
N GLY A 1 -5.32 -34.03 -11.25
CA GLY A 1 -3.90 -33.82 -10.88
C GLY A 1 -3.08 -33.11 -11.93
N ASN A 2 -3.16 -33.54 -13.20
CA ASN A 2 -2.34 -32.97 -14.28
C ASN A 2 -2.68 -31.51 -14.60
N SER A 3 -3.94 -31.10 -14.51
CA SER A 3 -4.37 -29.72 -14.83
C SER A 3 -3.83 -28.71 -13.81
N VAL A 4 -3.92 -29.01 -12.52
CA VAL A 4 -3.36 -28.16 -11.44
C VAL A 4 -1.86 -27.97 -11.61
N LEU A 5 -1.13 -29.08 -11.87
CA LEU A 5 0.31 -29.01 -12.05
C LEU A 5 0.69 -28.18 -13.28
N ASN A 6 -0.09 -28.29 -14.35
CA ASN A 6 0.13 -27.48 -15.56
C ASN A 6 -0.07 -25.99 -15.27
N ASP A 7 -1.15 -25.60 -14.57
CA ASP A 7 -1.43 -24.20 -14.25
C ASP A 7 -0.39 -23.60 -13.29
N LEU A 8 0.02 -24.36 -12.26
CA LEU A 8 1.11 -23.95 -11.38
C LEU A 8 2.43 -23.81 -12.14
N THR A 9 2.65 -24.65 -13.16
CA THR A 9 3.83 -24.56 -14.04
C THR A 9 3.78 -23.31 -14.91
N VAL A 10 2.60 -22.93 -15.43
CA VAL A 10 2.41 -21.68 -16.19
C VAL A 10 2.71 -20.47 -15.29
N LEU A 11 2.11 -20.42 -14.11
CA LEU A 11 2.38 -19.35 -13.13
C LEU A 11 3.87 -19.26 -12.78
N ARG A 12 4.50 -20.40 -12.47
CA ARG A 12 5.93 -20.43 -12.16
C ARG A 12 6.78 -19.87 -13.30
N LYS A 13 6.51 -20.29 -14.54
CA LYS A 13 7.22 -19.77 -15.72
C LYS A 13 7.01 -18.29 -15.95
N ALA A 14 5.79 -17.79 -15.72
CA ALA A 14 5.48 -16.36 -15.83
C ALA A 14 6.20 -15.50 -14.77
N HIS A 15 6.56 -16.09 -13.63
CA HIS A 15 7.34 -15.42 -12.58
C HIS A 15 8.86 -15.59 -12.74
N ASP A 16 9.33 -16.48 -13.62
CA ASP A 16 10.74 -16.81 -13.74
C ASP A 16 11.55 -15.59 -14.19
N GLY A 17 12.58 -15.24 -13.40
CA GLY A 17 13.37 -14.03 -13.60
C GLY A 17 12.64 -12.69 -13.34
N GLN A 18 11.36 -12.71 -12.92
CA GLN A 18 10.52 -11.52 -12.73
C GLN A 18 10.17 -11.25 -11.24
N LEU A 19 10.67 -12.06 -10.33
CA LEU A 19 10.35 -11.91 -8.90
C LEU A 19 10.84 -10.57 -8.34
N GLY A 20 9.93 -9.82 -7.75
CA GLY A 20 10.23 -8.51 -7.16
C GLY A 20 10.27 -7.34 -8.14
N TYR A 21 10.05 -7.60 -9.43
CA TYR A 21 9.99 -6.57 -10.47
C TYR A 21 8.57 -6.00 -10.62
N LEU A 22 8.49 -4.81 -11.20
CA LEU A 22 7.22 -4.22 -11.62
C LEU A 22 6.77 -4.88 -12.92
N THR A 23 5.49 -5.25 -13.02
CA THR A 23 4.93 -5.78 -14.27
C THR A 23 4.67 -4.67 -15.29
N HIS A 24 4.49 -5.02 -16.57
CA HIS A 24 4.10 -4.05 -17.60
C HIS A 24 2.79 -3.34 -17.24
N LYS A 25 1.82 -4.06 -16.68
CA LYS A 25 0.57 -3.49 -16.19
C LYS A 25 0.82 -2.49 -15.05
N GLY A 26 1.70 -2.82 -14.11
CA GLY A 26 2.10 -1.90 -13.02
C GLY A 26 2.78 -0.64 -13.56
N ALA A 27 3.66 -0.76 -14.56
CA ALA A 27 4.28 0.38 -15.23
C ALA A 27 3.24 1.30 -15.87
N ALA A 28 2.28 0.73 -16.63
CA ALA A 28 1.17 1.47 -17.23
C ALA A 28 0.29 2.17 -16.17
N GLN A 29 0.00 1.50 -15.05
CA GLN A 29 -0.76 2.10 -13.95
C GLN A 29 -0.05 3.34 -13.37
N HIS A 30 1.26 3.32 -13.18
CA HIS A 30 2.01 4.49 -12.71
C HIS A 30 2.03 5.63 -13.73
N GLN A 31 2.10 5.33 -15.02
CA GLN A 31 1.97 6.33 -16.08
C GLN A 31 0.56 6.94 -16.06
N ASP A 32 -0.48 6.14 -15.93
CA ASP A 32 -1.86 6.61 -15.89
C ASP A 32 -2.16 7.47 -14.65
N ILE A 33 -1.64 7.11 -13.46
CA ILE A 33 -1.77 7.93 -12.24
C ILE A 33 -1.07 9.27 -12.45
N SER A 34 0.12 9.28 -13.03
CA SER A 34 0.86 10.50 -13.34
C SER A 34 0.09 11.43 -14.26
N ARG A 35 -0.47 10.88 -15.35
CA ARG A 35 -1.29 11.64 -16.30
C ARG A 35 -2.53 12.23 -15.63
N ARG A 36 -3.29 11.41 -14.87
CA ARG A 36 -4.49 11.87 -14.17
C ARG A 36 -4.18 12.91 -13.09
N LEU A 37 -3.04 12.82 -12.42
CA LEU A 37 -2.60 13.83 -11.46
C LEU A 37 -2.32 15.16 -12.15
N TYR A 38 -1.62 15.14 -13.30
CA TYR A 38 -1.36 16.32 -14.10
C TYR A 38 -2.67 16.98 -14.60
N GLU A 39 -3.57 16.18 -15.17
CA GLU A 39 -4.88 16.64 -15.66
C GLU A 39 -5.76 17.22 -14.55
N ARG A 40 -5.67 16.67 -13.33
CA ARG A 40 -6.44 17.14 -12.16
C ARG A 40 -5.91 18.43 -11.58
N CYS A 41 -4.61 18.64 -11.62
CA CYS A 41 -3.93 19.76 -10.96
C CYS A 41 -3.02 20.53 -11.93
N PRO A 42 -3.53 21.02 -13.08
CA PRO A 42 -2.71 21.73 -14.06
C PRO A 42 -2.06 22.97 -13.46
N GLU A 43 -2.73 23.66 -12.54
CA GLU A 43 -2.21 24.84 -11.85
C GLU A 43 -0.98 24.52 -10.96
N VAL A 44 -0.78 23.28 -10.53
CA VAL A 44 0.43 22.86 -9.82
C VAL A 44 1.60 22.73 -10.78
N PHE A 45 1.38 22.09 -11.92
CA PHE A 45 2.45 21.69 -12.84
C PHE A 45 2.73 22.72 -13.94
N CYS A 46 1.87 23.74 -14.12
CA CYS A 46 2.03 24.80 -15.12
C CYS A 46 2.45 26.16 -14.50
N GLN A 47 3.02 26.16 -13.31
CA GLN A 47 3.56 27.36 -12.67
C GLN A 47 4.73 27.92 -13.49
N LYS A 48 4.82 29.26 -13.57
CA LYS A 48 5.92 29.91 -14.31
C LYS A 48 7.22 29.93 -13.53
N ASP A 49 7.11 30.06 -12.21
CA ASP A 49 8.24 30.35 -11.31
C ASP A 49 8.78 29.10 -10.59
N ARG A 50 8.09 27.98 -10.71
CA ARG A 50 8.46 26.71 -10.08
C ARG A 50 8.37 25.60 -11.09
N LYS A 51 9.45 24.83 -11.22
CA LYS A 51 9.54 23.74 -12.20
C LYS A 51 10.15 22.46 -11.62
N GLU A 52 10.68 22.51 -10.40
CA GLU A 52 11.39 21.40 -9.81
C GLU A 52 10.42 20.36 -9.23
N ILE A 53 10.58 19.10 -9.63
CA ILE A 53 9.95 17.94 -9.02
C ILE A 53 11.06 17.07 -8.43
N TYR A 54 11.01 16.88 -7.12
CA TYR A 54 11.93 15.99 -6.43
C TYR A 54 11.28 14.63 -6.17
N CYS A 55 11.90 13.57 -6.69
CA CYS A 55 11.38 12.21 -6.63
C CYS A 55 12.38 11.31 -5.89
N VAL A 56 11.90 10.60 -4.88
CA VAL A 56 12.73 9.65 -4.14
C VAL A 56 12.11 8.26 -4.12
N SER A 57 12.96 7.24 -4.11
CA SER A 57 12.54 5.83 -4.04
C SER A 57 13.43 5.05 -3.06
N THR A 58 12.88 3.99 -2.48
CA THR A 58 13.72 2.94 -1.91
C THR A 58 14.59 2.32 -3.01
N ASP A 59 15.63 1.58 -2.64
CA ASP A 59 16.50 0.83 -3.56
C ASP A 59 15.85 -0.43 -4.15
N VAL A 60 14.59 -0.71 -3.80
CA VAL A 60 13.86 -1.86 -4.31
C VAL A 60 13.43 -1.63 -5.75
N GLN A 61 13.80 -2.55 -6.63
CA GLN A 61 13.68 -2.37 -8.08
C GLN A 61 12.28 -1.96 -8.55
N ARG A 62 11.20 -2.60 -8.05
CA ARG A 62 9.84 -2.22 -8.41
C ARG A 62 9.48 -0.78 -8.03
N CYS A 63 10.04 -0.27 -6.92
CA CYS A 63 9.81 1.12 -6.51
C CYS A 63 10.56 2.10 -7.43
N ILE A 64 11.79 1.77 -7.80
CA ILE A 64 12.57 2.55 -8.79
C ILE A 64 11.85 2.57 -10.14
N GLN A 65 11.34 1.42 -10.60
CA GLN A 65 10.58 1.33 -11.84
C GLN A 65 9.25 2.11 -11.77
N SER A 66 8.56 2.10 -10.62
CA SER A 66 7.36 2.91 -10.39
C SER A 66 7.67 4.39 -10.49
N MET A 67 8.73 4.86 -9.83
CA MET A 67 9.22 6.24 -9.95
C MET A 67 9.54 6.60 -11.39
N ALA A 68 10.33 5.78 -12.08
CA ALA A 68 10.73 6.06 -13.46
C ALA A 68 9.54 6.17 -14.41
N ASN A 69 8.56 5.24 -14.32
CA ASN A 69 7.37 5.27 -15.17
C ASN A 69 6.47 6.47 -14.88
N PHE A 70 6.29 6.84 -13.62
CA PHE A 70 5.58 8.06 -13.24
C PHE A 70 6.27 9.31 -13.80
N CYS A 71 7.59 9.43 -13.60
CA CYS A 71 8.39 10.58 -14.04
C CYS A 71 8.44 10.72 -15.56
N VAL A 72 8.58 9.61 -16.30
CA VAL A 72 8.54 9.63 -17.76
C VAL A 72 7.21 10.19 -18.26
N GLN A 73 6.09 9.83 -17.63
CA GLN A 73 4.78 10.31 -18.06
C GLN A 73 4.60 11.80 -17.75
N ILE A 74 4.95 12.26 -16.54
CA ILE A 74 4.79 13.68 -16.20
C ILE A 74 5.67 14.59 -17.06
N ALA A 75 6.87 14.11 -17.43
CA ALA A 75 7.75 14.81 -18.37
C ALA A 75 7.16 14.87 -19.80
N ARG A 76 6.35 13.88 -20.20
CA ARG A 76 5.61 13.93 -21.47
C ARG A 76 4.47 14.95 -21.44
N GLU A 77 3.78 15.06 -20.30
CA GLU A 77 2.71 16.04 -20.13
C GLU A 77 3.24 17.48 -20.12
N ASN A 78 4.37 17.72 -19.48
CA ASN A 78 5.03 19.02 -19.44
C ASN A 78 6.57 18.88 -19.50
N PRO A 79 7.17 19.05 -20.69
CA PRO A 79 8.63 18.94 -20.88
C PRO A 79 9.43 20.06 -20.20
N GLU A 80 8.77 21.12 -19.70
CA GLU A 80 9.46 22.21 -18.99
C GLU A 80 9.72 21.87 -17.51
N LEU A 81 9.19 20.76 -17.00
CA LEU A 81 9.41 20.32 -15.63
C LEU A 81 10.80 19.71 -15.50
N HIS A 82 11.50 20.07 -14.45
CA HIS A 82 12.79 19.53 -14.10
C HIS A 82 12.62 18.42 -13.05
N LEU A 83 13.04 17.22 -13.40
CA LEU A 83 12.86 16.04 -12.57
C LEU A 83 14.20 15.61 -11.97
N THR A 84 14.32 15.77 -10.65
CA THR A 84 15.44 15.22 -9.88
C THR A 84 14.97 13.88 -9.27
N MET A 85 15.56 12.78 -9.75
CA MET A 85 15.25 11.44 -9.30
C MET A 85 16.40 10.87 -8.49
N ASP A 86 16.10 10.34 -7.30
CA ASP A 86 17.08 9.72 -6.43
C ASP A 86 16.52 8.42 -5.82
N ALA A 87 17.35 7.39 -5.70
CA ALA A 87 16.97 6.12 -5.13
C ALA A 87 18.11 5.53 -4.28
N GLY A 88 17.75 4.89 -3.17
CA GLY A 88 18.77 4.28 -2.35
C GLY A 88 18.27 3.81 -0.98
N GLU A 89 19.13 3.04 -0.32
CA GLU A 89 18.88 2.49 1.01
C GLU A 89 18.62 3.60 2.05
N ARG A 90 19.25 4.77 1.91
CA ARG A 90 19.05 5.92 2.80
C ARG A 90 17.59 6.37 2.90
N PHE A 91 16.77 6.14 1.86
CA PHE A 91 15.36 6.48 1.87
C PHE A 91 14.49 5.44 2.60
N LYS A 92 14.99 4.21 2.79
CA LYS A 92 14.31 3.20 3.60
C LYS A 92 14.12 3.64 5.04
N ARG A 93 15.04 4.45 5.57
CA ARG A 93 14.98 4.93 6.97
C ARG A 93 13.64 5.58 7.35
N TYR A 94 12.89 6.12 6.37
CA TYR A 94 11.57 6.69 6.59
C TYR A 94 10.49 6.11 5.68
N LEU A 95 10.80 5.61 4.47
CA LEU A 95 9.77 5.08 3.56
C LEU A 95 9.26 3.68 3.93
N CYS A 96 10.04 2.87 4.63
CA CYS A 96 9.63 1.52 5.02
C CYS A 96 10.39 0.98 6.25
N ASN A 97 10.89 1.85 7.11
CA ASN A 97 11.63 1.41 8.29
C ASN A 97 10.68 0.84 9.35
N THR A 98 10.93 -0.41 9.74
CA THR A 98 10.18 -1.13 10.78
C THR A 98 10.98 -1.33 12.08
N ASP A 99 12.13 -0.66 12.22
CA ASP A 99 12.92 -0.73 13.46
C ASP A 99 12.07 -0.25 14.65
N GLY A 100 12.14 -0.96 15.75
CA GLY A 100 11.32 -0.70 16.93
C GLY A 100 9.86 -1.17 16.83
N VAL A 101 9.41 -1.66 15.67
CA VAL A 101 8.06 -2.22 15.54
C VAL A 101 8.09 -3.70 15.97
N PRO A 102 7.29 -4.11 16.96
CA PRO A 102 7.24 -5.49 17.40
C PRO A 102 6.84 -6.44 16.25
N GLY A 103 7.41 -7.63 16.24
CA GLY A 103 6.95 -8.72 15.38
C GLY A 103 5.56 -9.21 15.78
N VAL A 104 5.01 -10.15 15.00
CA VAL A 104 3.71 -10.77 15.28
C VAL A 104 3.75 -11.49 16.62
N GLY A 105 2.88 -11.09 17.54
CA GLY A 105 2.75 -11.70 18.86
C GLY A 105 1.94 -13.00 18.83
N LYS A 106 1.92 -13.73 19.96
CA LYS A 106 1.16 -14.99 20.07
C LYS A 106 -0.35 -14.82 19.87
N ARG A 107 -0.92 -13.71 20.38
CA ARG A 107 -2.36 -13.43 20.24
C ARG A 107 -2.69 -13.17 18.77
N GLU A 108 -1.89 -12.35 18.09
CA GLU A 108 -2.07 -12.04 16.66
C GLU A 108 -1.99 -13.31 15.82
N ALA A 109 -0.97 -14.15 16.03
CA ALA A 109 -0.82 -15.43 15.35
C ALA A 109 -2.03 -16.36 15.60
N PHE A 110 -2.51 -16.44 16.84
CA PHE A 110 -3.69 -17.23 17.19
C PHE A 110 -4.95 -16.74 16.46
N VAL A 111 -5.21 -15.43 16.42
CA VAL A 111 -6.39 -14.87 15.72
C VAL A 111 -6.32 -15.20 14.22
N MET A 112 -5.16 -14.97 13.59
CA MET A 112 -4.96 -15.28 12.16
C MET A 112 -5.19 -16.76 11.86
N ASP A 113 -4.58 -17.65 12.64
CA ASP A 113 -4.74 -19.09 12.45
C ASP A 113 -6.19 -19.56 12.73
N SER A 114 -6.86 -18.96 13.70
CA SER A 114 -8.26 -19.25 14.00
C SER A 114 -9.19 -18.89 12.84
N VAL A 115 -8.98 -17.73 12.21
CA VAL A 115 -9.75 -17.31 11.02
C VAL A 115 -9.56 -18.28 9.87
N LEU A 116 -8.33 -18.74 9.64
CA LEU A 116 -8.03 -19.68 8.57
C LEU A 116 -8.64 -21.06 8.85
N THR A 117 -8.36 -21.65 10.02
CA THR A 117 -8.73 -23.03 10.35
C THR A 117 -10.24 -23.19 10.60
N ALA A 118 -10.93 -22.14 11.03
CA ALA A 118 -12.39 -22.19 11.22
C ALA A 118 -13.15 -22.30 9.89
N ASN A 119 -12.58 -21.85 8.79
CA ASN A 119 -13.27 -21.73 7.51
C ASN A 119 -12.64 -22.56 6.38
N LEU A 120 -11.40 -23.04 6.53
CA LEU A 120 -10.71 -23.84 5.51
C LEU A 120 -10.51 -25.29 5.96
N ASP A 121 -11.22 -26.22 5.31
CA ASP A 121 -10.89 -27.64 5.37
C ASP A 121 -10.03 -28.01 4.15
N PRO A 122 -8.74 -28.30 4.31
CA PRO A 122 -7.85 -28.59 3.20
C PRO A 122 -8.06 -30.01 2.61
N SER A 123 -8.87 -30.86 3.27
CA SER A 123 -9.04 -32.27 2.89
C SER A 123 -9.57 -32.44 1.47
N ARG A 124 -10.53 -31.62 1.06
CA ARG A 124 -11.10 -31.64 -0.29
C ARG A 124 -10.03 -31.29 -1.34
N LEU A 125 -9.28 -30.23 -1.08
CA LEU A 125 -8.19 -29.78 -1.99
C LEU A 125 -7.09 -30.82 -2.09
N LEU A 126 -6.67 -31.40 -0.96
CA LEU A 126 -5.67 -32.46 -0.93
C LEU A 126 -6.14 -33.68 -1.74
N ALA A 127 -7.37 -34.14 -1.54
CA ALA A 127 -7.93 -35.26 -2.28
C ALA A 127 -8.04 -34.99 -3.80
N ALA A 128 -8.36 -33.74 -4.17
CA ALA A 128 -8.48 -33.35 -5.58
C ALA A 128 -7.09 -33.18 -6.28
N TRP A 129 -6.07 -32.77 -5.54
CA TRP A 129 -4.78 -32.39 -6.13
C TRP A 129 -3.72 -33.47 -6.06
N THR A 130 -3.86 -34.45 -5.16
CA THR A 130 -2.86 -35.51 -4.97
C THR A 130 -3.50 -36.90 -4.85
N THR A 131 -2.78 -37.91 -5.26
CA THR A 131 -3.15 -39.31 -5.10
C THR A 131 -2.81 -39.88 -3.72
N SER A 132 -2.02 -39.18 -2.94
CA SER A 132 -1.62 -39.55 -1.57
C SER A 132 -1.55 -38.32 -0.67
N PRO A 133 -2.69 -37.89 -0.08
CA PRO A 133 -2.77 -36.75 0.83
C PRO A 133 -1.76 -36.82 1.98
N GLU A 134 -1.63 -37.97 2.65
CA GLU A 134 -0.73 -38.14 3.79
C GLU A 134 0.76 -38.01 3.41
N ALA A 135 1.12 -38.44 2.20
CA ALA A 135 2.45 -38.23 1.69
C ALA A 135 2.71 -36.79 1.30
N ALA A 136 1.71 -36.11 0.67
CA ALA A 136 1.84 -34.71 0.25
C ALA A 136 2.03 -33.77 1.44
N VAL A 137 1.27 -33.94 2.51
CA VAL A 137 1.37 -33.10 3.73
C VAL A 137 2.78 -33.09 4.32
N LYS A 138 3.53 -34.20 4.22
CA LYS A 138 4.92 -34.29 4.71
C LYS A 138 5.87 -33.30 4.03
N PHE A 139 5.55 -32.86 2.81
CA PHE A 139 6.32 -31.87 2.06
C PHE A 139 5.84 -30.43 2.25
N MET A 140 4.70 -30.21 2.92
CA MET A 140 4.13 -28.90 3.18
C MET A 140 4.69 -28.31 4.47
N LYS A 141 5.75 -27.52 4.35
CA LYS A 141 6.56 -26.99 5.45
C LYS A 141 5.75 -26.36 6.60
N HIS A 142 4.64 -25.70 6.29
CA HIS A 142 3.80 -24.96 7.25
C HIS A 142 2.37 -25.54 7.34
N GLY A 143 2.17 -26.78 6.91
CA GLY A 143 0.87 -27.43 6.86
C GLY A 143 0.09 -27.13 5.59
N PRO A 144 -1.00 -27.89 5.35
CA PRO A 144 -1.77 -27.79 4.11
C PRO A 144 -2.56 -26.48 4.00
N GLU A 145 -3.06 -25.92 5.07
CA GLU A 145 -3.80 -24.65 5.05
C GLU A 145 -2.92 -23.52 4.52
N LYS A 146 -1.70 -23.39 5.06
CA LYS A 146 -0.75 -22.35 4.61
C LYS A 146 -0.27 -22.62 3.18
N PHE A 147 -0.12 -23.88 2.78
CA PHE A 147 0.21 -24.22 1.40
C PHE A 147 -0.84 -23.67 0.41
N PHE A 148 -2.13 -23.86 0.70
CA PHE A 148 -3.18 -23.34 -0.16
C PHE A 148 -3.29 -21.81 -0.12
N VAL A 149 -2.98 -21.18 1.02
CA VAL A 149 -2.82 -19.72 1.10
C VAL A 149 -1.72 -19.25 0.13
N ASP A 150 -0.56 -19.89 0.16
CA ASP A 150 0.58 -19.51 -0.72
C ASP A 150 0.25 -19.73 -2.19
N VAL A 151 -0.45 -20.82 -2.53
CA VAL A 151 -0.89 -21.09 -3.90
C VAL A 151 -1.86 -20.01 -4.39
N LEU A 152 -2.86 -19.65 -3.58
CA LEU A 152 -3.83 -18.61 -3.94
C LEU A 152 -3.15 -17.24 -4.03
N TRP A 153 -2.19 -16.96 -3.17
CA TRP A 153 -1.38 -15.75 -3.22
C TRP A 153 -0.60 -15.64 -4.54
N ALA A 154 0.10 -16.71 -4.93
CA ALA A 154 0.81 -16.75 -6.20
C ALA A 154 -0.16 -16.58 -7.38
N GLY A 155 -1.34 -17.20 -7.31
CA GLY A 155 -2.40 -17.06 -8.32
C GLY A 155 -2.95 -15.65 -8.42
N SER A 156 -3.07 -14.93 -7.31
CA SER A 156 -3.62 -13.56 -7.28
C SER A 156 -2.78 -12.56 -8.09
N ILE A 157 -1.50 -12.81 -8.24
CA ILE A 157 -0.59 -11.99 -9.04
C ILE A 157 -0.78 -12.26 -10.54
N GLY A 158 -1.35 -13.40 -10.91
CA GLY A 158 -1.61 -13.78 -12.29
C GLY A 158 -2.36 -12.72 -13.09
N GLN A 159 -3.30 -12.00 -12.47
CA GLN A 159 -4.02 -10.86 -13.08
C GLN A 159 -3.11 -9.69 -13.47
N CYS A 160 -1.89 -9.61 -12.92
CA CYS A 160 -0.90 -8.58 -13.21
C CYS A 160 0.12 -9.01 -14.25
N LEU A 161 0.11 -10.30 -14.63
CA LEU A 161 1.00 -10.88 -15.64
C LEU A 161 0.30 -10.93 -16.98
N ASP A 162 1.08 -11.08 -18.05
CA ASP A 162 0.54 -11.24 -19.41
C ASP A 162 0.09 -12.70 -19.65
N ILE A 163 -0.84 -13.15 -18.81
CA ILE A 163 -1.50 -14.46 -18.90
C ILE A 163 -3.02 -14.26 -18.81
N GLU A 164 -3.78 -15.03 -19.59
CA GLU A 164 -5.22 -14.79 -19.78
C GLU A 164 -6.06 -15.07 -18.53
N ASP A 165 -5.65 -16.00 -17.67
CA ASP A 165 -6.45 -16.46 -16.53
C ASP A 165 -5.56 -16.72 -15.31
N PRO A 166 -5.89 -16.25 -14.11
CA PRO A 166 -5.25 -16.67 -12.86
C PRO A 166 -5.36 -18.17 -12.55
N TYR A 167 -5.88 -18.95 -13.43
CA TYR A 167 -6.09 -20.41 -13.51
C TYR A 167 -6.38 -21.13 -12.20
N VAL A 168 -5.61 -20.83 -11.13
CA VAL A 168 -5.68 -21.53 -9.83
C VAL A 168 -6.99 -21.34 -9.10
N TYR A 169 -7.69 -20.21 -9.29
CA TYR A 169 -8.97 -19.92 -8.61
C TYR A 169 -10.05 -20.96 -8.91
N ARG A 170 -10.05 -21.54 -10.09
CA ARG A 170 -11.02 -22.56 -10.51
C ARG A 170 -10.98 -23.86 -9.71
N TYR A 171 -9.92 -24.08 -8.96
CA TYR A 171 -9.76 -25.29 -8.14
C TYR A 171 -10.35 -25.15 -6.74
N PHE A 172 -10.69 -23.93 -6.35
CA PHE A 172 -11.26 -23.60 -5.06
C PHE A 172 -12.77 -23.36 -5.18
N ASN A 173 -13.53 -23.74 -4.17
CA ASN A 173 -14.89 -23.26 -4.02
C ASN A 173 -14.94 -21.89 -3.36
N LEU A 174 -16.13 -21.26 -3.28
CA LEU A 174 -16.27 -19.91 -2.74
C LEU A 174 -15.92 -19.83 -1.25
N ASP A 175 -16.24 -20.87 -0.46
CA ASP A 175 -15.95 -20.87 0.97
C ASP A 175 -14.45 -20.94 1.23
N GLU A 176 -13.73 -21.74 0.44
CA GLU A 176 -12.27 -21.83 0.51
C GLU A 176 -11.57 -20.54 0.06
N LEU A 177 -12.06 -19.92 -1.02
CA LEU A 177 -11.57 -18.61 -1.47
C LEU A 177 -11.82 -17.55 -0.39
N TYR A 178 -13.00 -17.54 0.22
CA TYR A 178 -13.35 -16.62 1.29
C TYR A 178 -12.45 -16.83 2.52
N ALA A 179 -12.25 -18.08 2.95
CA ALA A 179 -11.41 -18.39 4.10
C ALA A 179 -9.98 -17.88 3.94
N ILE A 180 -9.38 -18.13 2.77
CA ILE A 180 -8.01 -17.69 2.46
C ILE A 180 -7.95 -16.17 2.33
N TRP A 181 -8.95 -15.55 1.69
CA TRP A 181 -9.05 -14.10 1.60
C TRP A 181 -9.18 -13.46 2.98
N ALA A 182 -10.09 -13.94 3.83
CA ALA A 182 -10.32 -13.42 5.18
C ALA A 182 -9.03 -13.51 6.04
N TYR A 183 -8.33 -14.65 5.97
CA TYR A 183 -7.03 -14.80 6.63
C TYR A 183 -6.02 -13.74 6.17
N ASN A 184 -5.90 -13.53 4.87
CA ASN A 184 -4.99 -12.54 4.33
C ASN A 184 -5.38 -11.12 4.73
N ASP A 185 -6.66 -10.78 4.68
CA ASP A 185 -7.16 -9.45 5.04
C ASP A 185 -6.93 -9.13 6.52
N VAL A 186 -7.23 -10.07 7.43
CA VAL A 186 -6.94 -9.93 8.87
C VAL A 186 -5.43 -9.75 9.09
N ARG A 187 -4.61 -10.55 8.43
CA ARG A 187 -3.15 -10.45 8.51
C ARG A 187 -2.66 -9.09 8.03
N TYR A 188 -3.14 -8.63 6.87
CA TYR A 188 -2.74 -7.33 6.31
C TYR A 188 -3.24 -6.17 7.16
N TYR A 189 -4.48 -6.25 7.65
CA TYR A 189 -5.02 -5.23 8.54
C TYR A 189 -4.15 -5.04 9.77
N ASN A 190 -3.81 -6.13 10.46
CA ASN A 190 -2.94 -6.07 11.64
C ASN A 190 -1.51 -5.59 11.29
N PHE A 191 -1.02 -5.92 10.11
CA PHE A 191 0.33 -5.55 9.69
C PHE A 191 0.45 -4.07 9.28
N MET A 192 -0.65 -3.45 8.89
CA MET A 192 -0.65 -2.12 8.28
C MET A 192 -1.38 -1.05 9.08
N ASN A 193 -2.26 -1.44 10.00
CA ASN A 193 -3.11 -0.50 10.70
C ASN A 193 -2.97 -0.62 12.23
N ALA A 194 -3.54 0.35 12.95
CA ALA A 194 -3.63 0.32 14.39
C ALA A 194 -4.69 -0.71 14.83
N THR A 195 -4.25 -1.75 15.53
CA THR A 195 -5.13 -2.76 16.13
C THR A 195 -4.91 -2.85 17.64
N VAL A 196 -5.93 -3.37 18.35
CA VAL A 196 -5.85 -3.66 19.78
C VAL A 196 -4.69 -4.62 20.07
N GLU A 197 -4.48 -5.61 19.19
CA GLU A 197 -3.43 -6.61 19.31
C GLU A 197 -2.03 -6.02 19.16
N ASN A 198 -1.81 -5.16 18.17
CA ASN A 198 -0.51 -4.54 17.91
C ASN A 198 -0.28 -3.24 18.69
N LYS A 199 -1.31 -2.78 19.48
CA LYS A 199 -1.24 -1.58 20.31
C LYS A 199 -0.72 -0.35 19.55
N ARG A 200 -1.17 -0.20 18.32
CA ARG A 200 -0.79 0.90 17.43
C ARG A 200 0.71 0.98 17.09
N SER A 201 1.46 -0.10 17.29
CA SER A 201 2.92 -0.09 17.02
C SER A 201 3.26 0.24 15.57
N ARG A 202 2.31 0.06 14.64
CA ARG A 202 2.48 0.40 13.21
C ARG A 202 2.50 1.91 12.96
N ASP A 203 1.94 2.71 13.86
CA ASP A 203 2.00 4.18 13.77
C ASP A 203 3.44 4.70 13.75
N LEU A 204 4.40 3.96 14.33
CA LEU A 204 5.83 4.28 14.26
C LEU A 204 6.36 4.36 12.82
N VAL A 205 5.88 3.49 11.93
CA VAL A 205 6.25 3.52 10.50
C VAL A 205 5.64 4.73 9.81
N GLY A 206 4.35 4.99 10.05
CA GLY A 206 3.65 6.15 9.51
C GLY A 206 4.24 7.47 9.97
N ALA A 207 4.67 7.55 11.24
CA ALA A 207 5.28 8.74 11.83
C ALA A 207 6.56 9.17 11.08
N ARG A 208 7.40 8.23 10.71
CA ARG A 208 8.64 8.51 9.96
C ARG A 208 8.36 9.15 8.61
N ILE A 209 7.37 8.63 7.88
CA ILE A 209 6.94 9.20 6.59
C ILE A 209 6.32 10.58 6.79
N LEU A 210 5.46 10.74 7.80
CA LEU A 210 4.79 12.00 8.08
C LEU A 210 5.76 13.10 8.54
N SER A 211 6.82 12.75 9.26
CA SER A 211 7.87 13.70 9.63
C SER A 211 8.60 14.25 8.41
N ASP A 212 8.97 13.39 7.45
CA ASP A 212 9.56 13.84 6.18
C ASP A 212 8.56 14.66 5.34
N ILE A 213 7.28 14.30 5.34
CA ILE A 213 6.23 15.08 4.66
C ILE A 213 6.12 16.48 5.27
N ILE A 214 6.11 16.61 6.61
CA ILE A 214 6.05 17.92 7.28
C ILE A 214 7.26 18.77 6.88
N GLU A 215 8.47 18.21 6.95
CA GLU A 215 9.70 18.93 6.59
C GLU A 215 9.63 19.50 5.15
N LYS A 216 9.23 18.68 4.20
CA LYS A 216 9.14 19.09 2.79
C LYS A 216 7.98 20.05 2.54
N ALA A 217 6.84 19.83 3.19
CA ALA A 217 5.68 20.73 3.09
C ALA A 217 5.98 22.11 3.69
N ASP A 218 6.62 22.16 4.86
CA ASP A 218 7.03 23.43 5.47
C ASP A 218 8.00 24.20 4.56
N ALA A 219 8.97 23.52 3.93
CA ALA A 219 9.89 24.12 2.97
C ALA A 219 9.15 24.66 1.73
N ALA A 220 8.19 23.91 1.20
CA ALA A 220 7.36 24.34 0.06
C ALA A 220 6.48 25.53 0.42
N VAL A 221 5.91 25.54 1.62
CA VAL A 221 5.11 26.67 2.15
C VAL A 221 6.01 27.89 2.39
N ALA A 222 7.24 27.71 2.85
CA ALA A 222 8.21 28.81 2.98
C ALA A 222 8.70 29.38 1.66
N GLY A 223 8.54 28.68 0.55
CA GLY A 223 8.79 29.19 -0.80
C GLY A 223 10.00 28.59 -1.52
N ASN A 224 10.28 27.29 -1.32
CA ASN A 224 11.23 26.60 -2.20
C ASN A 224 10.71 26.56 -3.65
N ASP A 225 11.53 26.10 -4.59
CA ASP A 225 11.24 26.03 -6.02
C ASP A 225 10.52 24.71 -6.45
N HIS A 226 10.23 23.81 -5.51
CA HIS A 226 9.54 22.57 -5.80
C HIS A 226 8.06 22.78 -6.09
N VAL A 227 7.57 22.16 -7.17
CA VAL A 227 6.15 22.01 -7.46
C VAL A 227 5.58 20.73 -6.87
N ALA A 228 6.43 19.71 -6.71
CA ALA A 228 6.05 18.46 -6.08
C ALA A 228 7.25 17.74 -5.46
N ASP A 229 6.99 17.08 -4.34
CA ASP A 229 7.90 16.13 -3.68
C ASP A 229 7.24 14.75 -3.70
N LEU A 230 7.78 13.82 -4.48
CA LEU A 230 7.21 12.51 -4.76
C LEU A 230 8.01 11.40 -4.07
N ARG A 231 7.30 10.43 -3.50
CA ARG A 231 7.88 9.30 -2.77
C ARG A 231 7.36 7.98 -3.33
N PHE A 232 8.27 7.07 -3.63
CA PHE A 232 7.97 5.73 -4.14
C PHE A 232 8.50 4.68 -3.17
N GLY A 233 7.58 3.98 -2.54
CA GLY A 233 7.89 3.03 -1.48
C GLY A 233 6.97 1.81 -1.53
N HIS A 234 6.49 1.43 -0.36
CA HIS A 234 5.78 0.19 -0.15
C HIS A 234 4.43 0.42 0.53
N ASP A 235 3.51 -0.51 0.34
CA ASP A 235 2.25 -0.61 1.07
C ASP A 235 2.47 -0.65 2.59
N THR A 236 3.54 -1.33 3.04
CA THR A 236 3.96 -1.40 4.45
C THR A 236 4.41 -0.06 5.06
N GLY A 237 4.66 0.95 4.24
CA GLY A 237 4.87 2.33 4.66
C GLY A 237 3.60 3.17 4.51
N LEU A 238 2.93 3.05 3.36
CA LEU A 238 1.78 3.89 3.01
C LEU A 238 0.55 3.61 3.87
N ALA A 239 0.21 2.34 4.15
CA ALA A 239 -0.95 2.01 4.95
C ALA A 239 -0.81 2.47 6.42
N PRO A 240 0.35 2.28 7.10
CA PRO A 240 0.58 2.92 8.40
C PRO A 240 0.46 4.45 8.36
N THR A 241 0.85 5.10 7.26
CA THR A 241 0.68 6.55 7.10
C THR A 241 -0.80 6.93 7.12
N PHE A 242 -1.67 6.22 6.40
CA PHE A 242 -3.11 6.44 6.48
C PHE A 242 -3.67 6.20 7.89
N SER A 243 -3.21 5.14 8.55
CA SER A 243 -3.60 4.81 9.92
C SER A 243 -3.18 5.90 10.90
N THR A 244 -1.94 6.39 10.84
CA THR A 244 -1.44 7.46 11.71
C THR A 244 -2.14 8.79 11.46
N LEU A 245 -2.50 9.09 10.20
CA LEU A 245 -3.31 10.26 9.84
C LEU A 245 -4.77 10.15 10.30
N ARG A 246 -5.23 9.00 10.78
CA ARG A 246 -6.64 8.77 11.15
C ARG A 246 -7.61 9.13 10.03
N VAL A 247 -7.26 8.80 8.79
CA VAL A 247 -8.17 9.03 7.67
C VAL A 247 -9.47 8.27 7.85
N LYS A 248 -10.54 8.74 7.20
CA LYS A 248 -11.85 8.11 7.25
C LYS A 248 -11.77 6.60 7.00
N GLY A 249 -12.36 5.82 7.91
CA GLY A 249 -12.29 4.35 7.93
C GLY A 249 -11.17 3.77 8.81
N LEU A 250 -10.17 4.59 9.21
CA LEU A 250 -9.03 4.22 10.05
C LEU A 250 -8.90 5.11 11.30
N GLU A 251 -10.00 5.74 11.72
CA GLU A 251 -9.99 6.70 12.83
C GLU A 251 -9.74 6.06 14.19
N LYS A 252 -10.09 4.77 14.33
CA LYS A 252 -10.12 4.05 15.59
C LYS A 252 -9.25 2.81 15.53
N GLU A 253 -8.63 2.51 16.64
CA GLU A 253 -8.09 1.20 16.92
C GLU A 253 -9.23 0.17 17.00
N ARG A 254 -9.04 -1.00 16.40
CA ARG A 254 -10.02 -2.09 16.33
C ARG A 254 -9.34 -3.42 16.61
N GLU A 255 -10.10 -4.43 16.99
CA GLU A 255 -9.58 -5.79 16.96
C GLU A 255 -9.27 -6.21 15.52
N MET A 256 -8.20 -6.97 15.32
CA MET A 256 -7.80 -7.38 13.97
C MET A 256 -8.87 -8.27 13.30
N ALA A 257 -9.66 -9.01 14.07
CA ALA A 257 -10.76 -9.83 13.54
C ALA A 257 -11.88 -8.99 12.93
N ASP A 258 -12.07 -7.74 13.36
CA ASP A 258 -13.09 -6.83 12.81
C ASP A 258 -12.82 -6.44 11.35
N ALA A 259 -11.61 -6.69 10.85
CA ALA A 259 -11.24 -6.36 9.48
C ALA A 259 -12.19 -6.97 8.45
N ILE A 260 -12.67 -8.21 8.68
CA ILE A 260 -13.54 -8.92 7.75
C ILE A 260 -15.01 -8.46 7.75
N ASP A 261 -15.42 -7.63 8.69
CA ASP A 261 -16.83 -7.18 8.82
C ASP A 261 -17.11 -5.83 8.11
N GLY A 262 -16.51 -5.62 6.95
CA GLY A 262 -16.75 -4.42 6.13
C GLY A 262 -15.92 -3.18 6.50
N VAL A 263 -15.05 -3.30 7.49
CA VAL A 263 -14.17 -2.22 7.94
C VAL A 263 -13.00 -2.03 6.95
N TRP A 264 -12.40 -3.13 6.54
CA TRP A 264 -11.24 -3.16 5.69
C TRP A 264 -11.38 -4.23 4.60
N TYR A 265 -10.94 -3.88 3.39
CA TYR A 265 -10.77 -4.82 2.29
C TYR A 265 -9.46 -4.49 1.59
N GLY A 266 -8.46 -5.35 1.69
CA GLY A 266 -7.13 -5.10 1.13
C GLY A 266 -7.17 -4.68 -0.34
N PHE A 267 -8.02 -5.30 -1.16
CA PHE A 267 -8.18 -4.97 -2.57
C PHE A 267 -8.79 -3.57 -2.83
N ARG A 268 -9.56 -3.03 -1.89
CA ARG A 268 -10.19 -1.68 -1.97
C ARG A 268 -9.31 -0.63 -1.30
N ASP A 269 -8.80 -0.96 -0.11
CA ASP A 269 -8.18 0.02 0.79
C ASP A 269 -6.68 0.21 0.50
N MET A 270 -6.03 -0.85 0.00
CA MET A 270 -4.62 -0.86 -0.45
C MET A 270 -4.45 -1.63 -1.77
N PRO A 271 -5.13 -1.22 -2.86
CA PRO A 271 -4.92 -1.84 -4.17
C PRO A 271 -3.47 -1.65 -4.65
N MET A 272 -3.09 -2.37 -5.70
CA MET A 272 -1.83 -2.11 -6.39
C MET A 272 -1.76 -0.64 -6.84
N ALA A 273 -0.57 -0.05 -6.78
CA ALA A 273 -0.31 1.35 -7.09
C ALA A 273 -1.08 2.36 -6.20
N SER A 274 -1.37 1.97 -4.94
CA SER A 274 -1.97 2.87 -3.94
C SER A 274 -1.17 4.15 -3.75
N SER A 275 -1.86 5.25 -3.45
CA SER A 275 -1.24 6.56 -3.28
C SER A 275 -1.92 7.43 -2.23
N LEU A 276 -1.12 8.25 -1.57
CA LEU A 276 -1.56 9.44 -0.84
C LEU A 276 -1.16 10.67 -1.65
N GLN A 277 -2.12 11.55 -1.92
CA GLN A 277 -1.84 12.86 -2.52
C GLN A 277 -2.26 13.95 -1.53
N MET A 278 -1.34 14.86 -1.25
CA MET A 278 -1.57 16.06 -0.44
C MET A 278 -1.38 17.27 -1.35
N ILE A 279 -2.47 17.95 -1.70
CA ILE A 279 -2.44 19.07 -2.66
C ILE A 279 -2.60 20.37 -1.89
N PHE A 280 -1.61 21.25 -2.03
CA PHE A 280 -1.51 22.50 -1.32
C PHE A 280 -2.00 23.66 -2.18
N TYR A 281 -2.82 24.51 -1.60
CA TYR A 281 -3.37 25.70 -2.25
C TYR A 281 -3.05 26.93 -1.42
N ARG A 282 -2.50 27.96 -2.04
CA ARG A 282 -2.20 29.23 -1.37
C ARG A 282 -3.07 30.35 -1.96
N ASN A 283 -3.72 31.11 -1.09
CA ASN A 283 -4.44 32.30 -1.50
C ASN A 283 -3.53 33.55 -1.53
N LYS A 284 -4.06 34.67 -2.03
CA LYS A 284 -3.31 35.95 -2.10
C LYS A 284 -2.94 36.53 -0.73
N LYS A 285 -3.58 36.09 0.34
CA LYS A 285 -3.28 36.54 1.72
C LYS A 285 -2.18 35.71 2.37
N GLY A 286 -1.75 34.62 1.73
CA GLY A 286 -0.76 33.69 2.25
C GLY A 286 -1.32 32.50 3.00
N ASP A 287 -2.66 32.40 3.18
CA ASP A 287 -3.27 31.24 3.83
C ASP A 287 -3.06 30.00 2.97
N VAL A 288 -2.71 28.89 3.60
CA VAL A 288 -2.44 27.61 2.92
C VAL A 288 -3.50 26.59 3.31
N LEU A 289 -4.16 26.04 2.33
CA LEU A 289 -5.11 24.95 2.47
C LEU A 289 -4.54 23.67 1.87
N VAL A 290 -4.92 22.52 2.43
CA VAL A 290 -4.51 21.19 1.97
C VAL A 290 -5.73 20.34 1.73
N LYS A 291 -5.73 19.62 0.60
CA LYS A 291 -6.69 18.56 0.28
C LYS A 291 -5.99 17.21 0.23
N LEU A 292 -6.62 16.19 0.81
CA LEU A 292 -6.10 14.84 0.86
C LEU A 292 -6.87 13.93 -0.11
N LEU A 293 -6.12 13.12 -0.87
CA LEU A 293 -6.70 12.04 -1.65
C LEU A 293 -6.01 10.71 -1.28
N ARG A 294 -6.84 9.70 -1.05
CA ARG A 294 -6.42 8.31 -0.89
C ARG A 294 -6.77 7.56 -2.16
N ASN A 295 -5.81 6.97 -2.83
CA ASN A 295 -6.03 6.25 -4.10
C ASN A 295 -6.80 7.12 -5.12
N GLU A 296 -6.39 8.39 -5.24
CA GLU A 296 -6.97 9.41 -6.12
C GLU A 296 -8.42 9.84 -5.78
N VAL A 297 -8.98 9.36 -4.66
CA VAL A 297 -10.31 9.75 -4.16
C VAL A 297 -10.16 10.64 -2.94
N GLU A 298 -10.94 11.72 -2.87
CA GLU A 298 -10.93 12.63 -1.72
C GLU A 298 -11.21 11.87 -0.43
N THR A 299 -10.35 12.08 0.56
CA THR A 299 -10.50 11.51 1.89
C THR A 299 -10.47 12.60 2.95
N THR A 300 -10.97 12.28 4.14
CA THR A 300 -11.06 13.21 5.26
C THR A 300 -10.40 12.63 6.50
N ILE A 301 -10.06 13.51 7.43
CA ILE A 301 -9.65 13.19 8.81
C ILE A 301 -10.82 13.60 9.71
N PRO A 302 -11.66 12.64 10.18
CA PRO A 302 -12.88 12.97 10.92
C PRO A 302 -12.66 13.74 12.22
N ALA A 303 -11.48 13.57 12.83
CA ALA A 303 -11.09 14.28 14.06
C ALA A 303 -10.67 15.75 13.82
N LEU A 304 -10.43 16.13 12.56
CA LEU A 304 -9.95 17.47 12.20
C LEU A 304 -11.06 18.25 11.49
N LYS A 305 -11.30 19.48 11.96
CA LYS A 305 -12.29 20.36 11.36
C LYS A 305 -11.78 20.94 10.02
N ALA A 306 -12.49 20.68 8.94
CA ALA A 306 -12.21 21.29 7.65
C ALA A 306 -12.57 22.80 7.66
N VAL A 307 -11.79 23.60 6.98
CA VAL A 307 -12.10 25.03 6.74
C VAL A 307 -13.30 25.17 5.81
N SER A 308 -13.31 24.39 4.73
CA SER A 308 -14.40 24.36 3.76
C SER A 308 -14.30 23.06 2.93
N GLY A 309 -15.41 22.33 2.76
CA GLY A 309 -15.42 21.09 2.00
C GLY A 309 -14.31 20.11 2.44
N PRO A 310 -13.48 19.61 1.51
CA PRO A 310 -12.39 18.68 1.83
C PRO A 310 -11.06 19.38 2.21
N TYR A 311 -11.08 20.69 2.46
CA TYR A 311 -9.87 21.50 2.65
C TYR A 311 -9.62 21.79 4.13
N TYR A 312 -8.41 21.49 4.58
CA TYR A 312 -7.88 21.79 5.92
C TYR A 312 -6.90 22.96 5.83
N SER A 313 -6.78 23.80 6.88
CA SER A 313 -5.63 24.68 6.97
C SER A 313 -4.36 23.85 7.15
N TRP A 314 -3.25 24.27 6.55
CA TRP A 314 -1.97 23.58 6.76
C TRP A 314 -1.55 23.63 8.23
N GLU A 315 -1.78 24.74 8.90
CA GLU A 315 -1.47 24.90 10.31
C GLU A 315 -2.17 23.86 11.18
N ASP A 316 -3.49 23.69 11.01
CA ASP A 316 -4.30 22.73 11.77
C ASP A 316 -3.91 21.29 11.43
N LEU A 317 -3.75 20.98 10.16
CA LEU A 317 -3.35 19.63 9.71
C LEU A 317 -1.95 19.29 10.21
N ARG A 318 -1.01 20.22 10.12
CA ARG A 318 0.35 20.07 10.63
C ARG A 318 0.36 19.82 12.13
N GLY A 319 -0.38 20.65 12.89
CA GLY A 319 -0.53 20.48 14.34
C GLY A 319 -1.10 19.12 14.69
N PHE A 320 -2.18 18.70 14.00
CA PHE A 320 -2.76 17.38 14.17
C PHE A 320 -1.76 16.25 13.92
N ILE A 321 -0.99 16.32 12.82
CA ILE A 321 0.03 15.32 12.52
C ILE A 321 1.08 15.26 13.64
N ILE A 322 1.59 16.41 14.09
CA ILE A 322 2.56 16.49 15.18
C ILE A 322 2.01 15.84 16.45
N ASP A 323 0.74 16.08 16.80
CA ASP A 323 0.09 15.47 17.95
C ASP A 323 -0.01 13.94 17.82
N GLN A 324 -0.28 13.43 16.60
CA GLN A 324 -0.33 11.99 16.38
C GLN A 324 1.03 11.31 16.51
N ILE A 325 2.12 11.99 16.16
CA ILE A 325 3.47 11.41 16.13
C ILE A 325 4.33 11.82 17.34
N GLY A 326 3.95 12.87 18.07
CA GLY A 326 4.77 13.50 19.14
C GLY A 326 5.03 12.63 20.37
N GLY A 327 4.34 11.51 20.53
CA GLY A 327 4.60 10.52 21.59
C GLY A 327 5.36 9.28 21.11
N LEU A 328 5.78 9.24 19.84
CA LEU A 328 6.47 8.11 19.23
C LEU A 328 7.98 8.38 19.19
N ASP A 329 8.75 7.42 19.68
CA ASP A 329 10.22 7.46 19.65
C ASP A 329 10.70 6.77 18.35
N PHE A 330 11.22 7.57 17.37
CA PHE A 330 11.61 7.07 16.04
C PHE A 330 12.82 7.77 15.43
#